data_1c3579ca788791a2246f3f719b271175
#
_entry.id   1c3579ca788791a2246f3f719b271175
#
_cell.length_a   1.000
_cell.length_b   1.000
_cell.length_c   1.000
_cell.angle_alpha   90.00
_cell.angle_beta   90.00
_cell.angle_gamma   90.00
#
_symmetry.space_group_name_H-M   'P 1'
#
loop_
_entity.id
_entity.type
_entity.pdbx_description
1 polymer ?
#
loop_
_entity_poly.entity_id
_entity_poly.type
_entity_poly.pdbx_seq_one_letter_code
_entity_poly.pdbx_strand_id
1 'polypeptide(L)'
;MPPPTDHFGLALYYQRTGDFDNALVHYRALLEQNDGSAEVHNNLGLLYQDRNQLDDAMKQFRQAIAIDPRYVRAHNNLGVALIRSNQLGAAALEFRTALAADSRNVESMVNLALVQKATGRTADARDLLRRAVTLDPRNAGSHYNLAVVADESGDAAMAVEHYRAFLRLGAVAHADLAAQVRARLVTLGS
;
A
#
# COMPACT_ATOMS: atom_id res chain seq x y z
N MET A 1 -30.44 15.81 -25.57
CA MET A 1 -29.00 15.49 -25.55
C MET A 1 -28.88 14.10 -24.87
N PRO A 2 -28.05 13.19 -25.37
CA PRO A 2 -27.81 11.95 -24.65
C PRO A 2 -27.19 12.29 -23.27
N PRO A 3 -27.40 11.46 -22.25
CA PRO A 3 -26.76 11.69 -20.94
C PRO A 3 -25.24 11.69 -21.11
N PRO A 4 -24.52 12.48 -20.30
CA PRO A 4 -23.06 12.50 -20.37
C PRO A 4 -22.51 11.09 -20.10
N THR A 5 -21.52 10.69 -20.87
CA THR A 5 -20.86 9.39 -20.70
C THR A 5 -20.15 9.37 -19.35
N ASP A 6 -20.43 8.40 -18.50
CA ASP A 6 -19.72 8.18 -17.25
C ASP A 6 -18.30 7.61 -17.52
N HIS A 7 -17.39 8.49 -17.90
CA HIS A 7 -16.01 8.10 -18.17
C HIS A 7 -15.29 7.55 -16.93
N PHE A 8 -15.64 8.03 -15.72
CA PHE A 8 -14.99 7.55 -14.49
C PHE A 8 -15.38 6.12 -14.17
N GLY A 9 -16.69 5.81 -14.19
CA GLY A 9 -17.18 4.45 -13.98
C GLY A 9 -16.67 3.48 -15.03
N LEU A 10 -16.63 3.89 -16.31
CA LEU A 10 -16.08 3.07 -17.38
C LEU A 10 -14.57 2.83 -17.23
N ALA A 11 -13.79 3.83 -16.87
CA ALA A 11 -12.36 3.68 -16.62
C ALA A 11 -12.09 2.64 -15.52
N LEU A 12 -12.79 2.75 -14.39
CA LEU A 12 -12.68 1.79 -13.28
C LEU A 12 -13.14 0.38 -13.68
N TYR A 13 -14.23 0.26 -14.45
CA TYR A 13 -14.70 -1.02 -14.95
C TYR A 13 -13.66 -1.71 -15.82
N TYR A 14 -13.12 -1.00 -16.83
CA TYR A 14 -12.12 -1.55 -17.73
C TYR A 14 -10.80 -1.88 -17.01
N GLN A 15 -10.36 -1.05 -16.07
CA GLN A 15 -9.18 -1.35 -15.26
C GLN A 15 -9.37 -2.64 -14.46
N ARG A 16 -10.52 -2.82 -13.81
CA ARG A 16 -10.82 -4.03 -13.02
C ARG A 16 -10.94 -5.30 -13.87
N THR A 17 -11.37 -5.18 -15.12
CA THR A 17 -11.46 -6.31 -16.05
C THR A 17 -10.16 -6.59 -16.81
N GLY A 18 -9.11 -5.78 -16.58
CA GLY A 18 -7.80 -5.93 -17.23
C GLY A 18 -7.73 -5.32 -18.64
N ASP A 19 -8.77 -4.65 -19.09
CA ASP A 19 -8.78 -3.91 -20.36
C ASP A 19 -8.16 -2.52 -20.18
N PHE A 20 -6.84 -2.52 -20.00
CA PHE A 20 -6.10 -1.31 -19.66
C PHE A 20 -6.12 -0.24 -20.77
N ASP A 21 -6.26 -0.65 -22.03
CA ASP A 21 -6.29 0.32 -23.15
C ASP A 21 -7.59 1.11 -23.17
N ASN A 22 -8.75 0.46 -22.99
CA ASN A 22 -10.01 1.15 -22.84
C ASN A 22 -10.07 1.96 -21.54
N ALA A 23 -9.53 1.47 -20.43
CA ALA A 23 -9.41 2.26 -19.20
C ALA A 23 -8.65 3.57 -19.46
N LEU A 24 -7.52 3.50 -20.17
CA LEU A 24 -6.69 4.67 -20.50
C LEU A 24 -7.44 5.68 -21.37
N VAL A 25 -8.24 5.23 -22.36
CA VAL A 25 -9.09 6.12 -23.17
C VAL A 25 -10.03 6.93 -22.28
N HIS A 26 -10.69 6.27 -21.35
CA HIS A 26 -11.65 6.94 -20.47
C HIS A 26 -10.98 7.86 -19.43
N TYR A 27 -9.82 7.48 -18.87
CA TYR A 27 -9.07 8.38 -18.00
C TYR A 27 -8.58 9.62 -18.74
N ARG A 28 -8.12 9.49 -19.99
CA ARG A 28 -7.71 10.65 -20.81
C ARG A 28 -8.90 11.58 -21.11
N ALA A 29 -10.06 11.04 -21.44
CA ALA A 29 -11.26 11.83 -21.64
C ALA A 29 -11.66 12.64 -20.38
N LEU A 30 -11.46 12.08 -19.18
CA LEU A 30 -11.67 12.80 -17.91
C LEU A 30 -10.68 13.95 -17.74
N LEU A 31 -9.40 13.74 -18.05
CA LEU A 31 -8.37 14.78 -17.95
C LEU A 31 -8.63 15.93 -18.93
N GLU A 32 -9.14 15.63 -20.15
CA GLU A 32 -9.55 16.64 -21.12
C GLU A 32 -10.74 17.49 -20.64
N GLN A 33 -11.63 16.89 -19.83
CA GLN A 33 -12.78 17.59 -19.26
C GLN A 33 -12.44 18.36 -17.98
N ASN A 34 -11.54 17.82 -17.16
CA ASN A 34 -11.12 18.40 -15.89
C ASN A 34 -9.76 17.82 -15.46
N ASP A 35 -8.68 18.36 -15.98
CA ASP A 35 -7.30 18.00 -15.65
C ASP A 35 -6.90 18.31 -14.21
N GLY A 36 -7.71 19.07 -13.47
CA GLY A 36 -7.55 19.39 -12.06
C GLY A 36 -8.00 18.29 -11.08
N SER A 37 -8.28 17.06 -11.53
CA SER A 37 -8.70 15.97 -10.65
C SER A 37 -7.53 15.16 -10.09
N ALA A 38 -7.20 15.35 -8.80
CA ALA A 38 -6.21 14.55 -8.09
C ALA A 38 -6.58 13.04 -8.09
N GLU A 39 -7.87 12.72 -7.98
CA GLU A 39 -8.34 11.34 -7.99
C GLU A 39 -8.13 10.66 -9.34
N VAL A 40 -8.41 11.34 -10.45
CA VAL A 40 -8.19 10.80 -11.80
C VAL A 40 -6.70 10.54 -12.04
N HIS A 41 -5.83 11.48 -11.67
CA HIS A 41 -4.38 11.29 -11.78
C HIS A 41 -3.90 10.12 -10.89
N ASN A 42 -4.40 9.99 -9.66
CA ASN A 42 -4.05 8.87 -8.80
C ASN A 42 -4.48 7.53 -9.42
N ASN A 43 -5.69 7.42 -9.94
CA ASN A 43 -6.20 6.19 -10.54
C ASN A 43 -5.48 5.86 -11.86
N LEU A 44 -5.15 6.86 -12.66
CA LEU A 44 -4.31 6.67 -13.85
C LEU A 44 -2.90 6.20 -13.47
N GLY A 45 -2.34 6.69 -12.36
CA GLY A 45 -1.09 6.18 -11.78
C GLY A 45 -1.18 4.71 -11.42
N LEU A 46 -2.26 4.26 -10.78
CA LEU A 46 -2.51 2.85 -10.49
C LEU A 46 -2.61 2.02 -11.78
N LEU A 47 -3.31 2.52 -12.80
CA LEU A 47 -3.38 1.85 -14.11
C LEU A 47 -1.99 1.62 -14.73
N TYR A 48 -1.12 2.64 -14.70
CA TYR A 48 0.26 2.49 -15.18
C TYR A 48 1.07 1.52 -14.32
N GLN A 49 0.84 1.50 -13.00
CA GLN A 49 1.48 0.56 -12.09
C GLN A 49 1.06 -0.90 -12.37
N ASP A 50 -0.22 -1.15 -12.69
CA ASP A 50 -0.75 -2.46 -13.09
C ASP A 50 -0.09 -2.94 -14.41
N ARG A 51 0.24 -2.02 -15.30
CA ARG A 51 1.00 -2.28 -16.54
C ARG A 51 2.52 -2.38 -16.33
N ASN A 52 2.99 -2.29 -15.09
CA ASN A 52 4.42 -2.22 -14.73
C ASN A 52 5.19 -1.03 -15.35
N GLN A 53 4.49 0.06 -15.67
CA GLN A 53 5.03 1.31 -16.20
C GLN A 53 5.29 2.27 -15.03
N LEU A 54 6.32 1.98 -14.21
CA LEU A 54 6.53 2.67 -12.92
C LEU A 54 6.82 4.16 -13.07
N ASP A 55 7.54 4.58 -14.11
CA ASP A 55 7.88 5.99 -14.31
C ASP A 55 6.62 6.81 -14.64
N ASP A 56 5.74 6.29 -15.50
CA ASP A 56 4.47 6.91 -15.82
C ASP A 56 3.55 6.94 -14.59
N ALA A 57 3.51 5.86 -13.81
CA ALA A 57 2.78 5.80 -12.55
C ALA A 57 3.23 6.89 -11.58
N MET A 58 4.54 7.01 -11.32
CA MET A 58 5.11 8.03 -10.43
C MET A 58 4.83 9.45 -10.93
N LYS A 59 4.85 9.66 -12.25
CA LYS A 59 4.48 10.95 -12.85
C LYS A 59 3.03 11.31 -12.51
N GLN A 60 2.11 10.37 -12.66
CA GLN A 60 0.69 10.61 -12.37
C GLN A 60 0.44 10.82 -10.87
N PHE A 61 1.06 10.04 -9.99
CA PHE A 61 0.94 10.28 -8.54
C PHE A 61 1.47 11.66 -8.14
N ARG A 62 2.58 12.12 -8.73
CA ARG A 62 3.08 13.50 -8.49
C ARG A 62 2.12 14.57 -8.99
N GLN A 63 1.41 14.35 -10.11
CA GLN A 63 0.36 15.28 -10.57
C GLN A 63 -0.80 15.31 -9.56
N ALA A 64 -1.26 14.17 -9.05
CA ALA A 64 -2.27 14.13 -8.01
C ALA A 64 -1.85 14.91 -6.76
N ILE A 65 -0.60 14.76 -6.32
CA ILE A 65 -0.03 15.49 -5.17
C ILE A 65 0.11 17.00 -5.45
N ALA A 66 0.45 17.37 -6.68
CA ALA A 66 0.54 18.79 -7.06
C ALA A 66 -0.82 19.49 -6.99
N ILE A 67 -1.91 18.76 -7.30
CA ILE A 67 -3.30 19.26 -7.24
C ILE A 67 -3.77 19.27 -5.77
N ASP A 68 -3.58 18.18 -5.04
CA ASP A 68 -3.90 18.08 -3.61
C ASP A 68 -2.69 17.58 -2.80
N PRO A 69 -1.90 18.50 -2.21
CA PRO A 69 -0.73 18.14 -1.41
C PRO A 69 -1.01 17.33 -0.14
N ARG A 70 -2.28 17.15 0.24
CA ARG A 70 -2.70 16.33 1.37
C ARG A 70 -3.35 15.02 0.96
N TYR A 71 -3.31 14.67 -0.32
CA TYR A 71 -3.97 13.47 -0.83
C TYR A 71 -3.20 12.21 -0.40
N VAL A 72 -3.58 11.66 0.74
CA VAL A 72 -2.94 10.52 1.42
C VAL A 72 -2.71 9.34 0.47
N ARG A 73 -3.71 9.01 -0.35
CA ARG A 73 -3.61 7.87 -1.29
C ARG A 73 -2.49 8.06 -2.32
N ALA A 74 -2.35 9.28 -2.88
CA ALA A 74 -1.31 9.54 -3.87
C ALA A 74 0.09 9.46 -3.26
N HIS A 75 0.30 10.00 -2.05
CA HIS A 75 1.55 9.83 -1.32
C HIS A 75 1.87 8.36 -1.04
N ASN A 76 0.88 7.59 -0.59
CA ASN A 76 1.06 6.17 -0.31
C ASN A 76 1.41 5.40 -1.60
N ASN A 77 0.68 5.62 -2.69
CA ASN A 77 0.92 4.96 -3.97
C ASN A 77 2.27 5.35 -4.58
N LEU A 78 2.67 6.63 -4.50
CA LEU A 78 4.00 7.08 -4.90
C LEU A 78 5.09 6.39 -4.08
N GLY A 79 4.90 6.30 -2.75
CA GLY A 79 5.82 5.59 -1.87
C GLY A 79 5.99 4.11 -2.26
N VAL A 80 4.90 3.42 -2.59
CA VAL A 80 4.95 2.02 -3.07
C VAL A 80 5.68 1.91 -4.41
N ALA A 81 5.41 2.81 -5.37
CA ALA A 81 6.12 2.83 -6.65
C ALA A 81 7.63 3.09 -6.47
N LEU A 82 8.00 3.98 -5.54
CA LEU A 82 9.39 4.28 -5.17
C LEU A 82 10.11 3.08 -4.53
N ILE A 83 9.42 2.27 -3.70
CA ILE A 83 9.98 1.00 -3.19
C ILE A 83 10.31 0.07 -4.36
N ARG A 84 9.39 -0.11 -5.31
CA ARG A 84 9.59 -0.96 -6.49
C ARG A 84 10.75 -0.48 -7.37
N SER A 85 11.05 0.81 -7.33
CA SER A 85 12.20 1.43 -8.01
C SER A 85 13.46 1.50 -7.12
N ASN A 86 13.46 0.80 -5.97
CA ASN A 86 14.56 0.79 -4.98
C ASN A 86 14.95 2.17 -4.41
N GLN A 87 14.01 3.13 -4.41
CA GLN A 87 14.21 4.49 -3.89
C GLN A 87 13.68 4.60 -2.46
N LEU A 88 14.23 3.80 -1.53
CA LEU A 88 13.70 3.63 -0.17
C LEU A 88 13.64 4.92 0.64
N GLY A 89 14.62 5.81 0.48
CA GLY A 89 14.65 7.10 1.18
C GLY A 89 13.51 8.03 0.76
N ALA A 90 13.24 8.12 -0.55
CA ALA A 90 12.13 8.88 -1.09
C ALA A 90 10.77 8.26 -0.68
N ALA A 91 10.65 6.94 -0.74
CA ALA A 91 9.45 6.24 -0.28
C ALA A 91 9.12 6.54 1.19
N ALA A 92 10.13 6.53 2.08
CA ALA A 92 9.94 6.86 3.48
C ALA A 92 9.44 8.30 3.68
N LEU A 93 9.87 9.25 2.84
CA LEU A 93 9.39 10.63 2.88
C LEU A 93 7.90 10.70 2.52
N GLU A 94 7.50 10.03 1.44
CA GLU A 94 6.12 10.03 0.98
C GLU A 94 5.17 9.42 2.03
N PHE A 95 5.54 8.28 2.65
CA PHE A 95 4.73 7.69 3.72
C PHE A 95 4.64 8.58 4.97
N ARG A 96 5.71 9.30 5.33
CA ARG A 96 5.67 10.27 6.42
C ARG A 96 4.74 11.44 6.10
N THR A 97 4.74 11.92 4.85
CA THR A 97 3.83 12.97 4.40
C THR A 97 2.38 12.49 4.44
N ALA A 98 2.10 11.26 4.00
CA ALA A 98 0.79 10.63 4.15
C ALA A 98 0.34 10.58 5.61
N LEU A 99 1.24 10.18 6.53
CA LEU A 99 0.96 10.13 7.97
C LEU A 99 0.83 11.51 8.62
N ALA A 100 1.47 12.54 8.07
CA ALA A 100 1.27 13.93 8.51
C ALA A 100 -0.12 14.45 8.10
N ALA A 101 -0.65 14.00 6.96
CA ALA A 101 -2.01 14.34 6.50
C ALA A 101 -3.09 13.52 7.22
N ASP A 102 -2.84 12.22 7.44
CA ASP A 102 -3.69 11.29 8.20
C ASP A 102 -2.83 10.40 9.11
N SER A 103 -2.71 10.80 10.37
CA SER A 103 -1.89 10.10 11.38
C SER A 103 -2.44 8.72 11.77
N ARG A 104 -3.63 8.33 11.29
CA ARG A 104 -4.27 7.03 11.55
C ARG A 104 -4.25 6.10 10.33
N ASN A 105 -3.64 6.50 9.23
CA ASN A 105 -3.57 5.68 8.03
C ASN A 105 -2.70 4.43 8.26
N VAL A 106 -3.35 3.30 8.48
CA VAL A 106 -2.71 2.01 8.79
C VAL A 106 -1.81 1.55 7.64
N GLU A 107 -2.24 1.74 6.39
CA GLU A 107 -1.48 1.33 5.22
C GLU A 107 -0.13 2.07 5.14
N SER A 108 -0.14 3.39 5.32
CA SER A 108 1.10 4.18 5.34
C SER A 108 2.01 3.83 6.52
N MET A 109 1.45 3.47 7.70
CA MET A 109 2.25 2.97 8.83
C MET A 109 2.96 1.67 8.47
N VAL A 110 2.24 0.71 7.91
CA VAL A 110 2.81 -0.59 7.51
C VAL A 110 3.89 -0.40 6.45
N ASN A 111 3.60 0.38 5.41
CA ASN A 111 4.56 0.63 4.33
C ASN A 111 5.82 1.36 4.83
N LEU A 112 5.68 2.36 5.69
CA LEU A 112 6.83 3.02 6.33
C LEU A 112 7.64 2.04 7.19
N ALA A 113 6.97 1.18 7.93
CA ALA A 113 7.64 0.17 8.76
C ALA A 113 8.44 -0.82 7.90
N LEU A 114 7.92 -1.25 6.74
CA LEU A 114 8.66 -2.11 5.81
C LEU A 114 9.93 -1.41 5.29
N VAL A 115 9.85 -0.13 4.95
CA VAL A 115 11.03 0.66 4.55
C VAL A 115 12.01 0.82 5.71
N GLN A 116 11.53 1.08 6.91
CA GLN A 116 12.39 1.20 8.11
C GLN A 116 13.10 -0.11 8.41
N LYS A 117 12.39 -1.24 8.34
CA LYS A 117 12.99 -2.57 8.46
C LYS A 117 14.08 -2.79 7.41
N ALA A 118 13.79 -2.53 6.13
CA ALA A 118 14.74 -2.69 5.03
C ALA A 118 15.99 -1.80 5.17
N THR A 119 15.89 -0.70 5.90
CA THR A 119 17.00 0.23 6.17
C THR A 119 17.65 0.03 7.55
N GLY A 120 17.39 -1.10 8.24
CA GLY A 120 17.98 -1.47 9.51
C GLY A 120 17.38 -0.76 10.75
N ARG A 121 16.33 0.04 10.57
CA ARG A 121 15.63 0.74 11.66
C ARG A 121 14.51 -0.12 12.25
N THR A 122 14.88 -1.29 12.74
CA THR A 122 13.94 -2.34 13.19
C THR A 122 13.10 -1.89 14.39
N ALA A 123 13.64 -1.11 15.31
CA ALA A 123 12.90 -0.58 16.45
C ALA A 123 11.77 0.36 16.00
N ASP A 124 12.06 1.30 15.11
CA ASP A 124 11.06 2.23 14.56
C ASP A 124 9.96 1.48 13.79
N ALA A 125 10.36 0.46 13.01
CA ALA A 125 9.42 -0.40 12.28
C ALA A 125 8.45 -1.10 13.24
N ARG A 126 8.96 -1.67 14.33
CA ARG A 126 8.16 -2.34 15.36
C ARG A 126 7.14 -1.38 15.99
N ASP A 127 7.55 -0.16 16.32
CA ASP A 127 6.67 0.82 16.96
C ASP A 127 5.53 1.25 16.03
N LEU A 128 5.82 1.46 14.73
CA LEU A 128 4.78 1.73 13.74
C LEU A 128 3.81 0.58 13.57
N LEU A 129 4.31 -0.67 13.51
CA LEU A 129 3.46 -1.86 13.36
C LEU A 129 2.60 -2.11 14.61
N ARG A 130 3.10 -1.86 15.81
CA ARG A 130 2.29 -1.89 17.03
C ARG A 130 1.13 -0.88 16.98
N ARG A 131 1.42 0.34 16.51
CA ARG A 131 0.37 1.35 16.33
C ARG A 131 -0.65 0.91 15.27
N ALA A 132 -0.19 0.35 14.15
CA ALA A 132 -1.05 -0.17 13.08
C ALA A 132 -1.99 -1.27 13.61
N VAL A 133 -1.48 -2.24 14.37
CA VAL A 133 -2.29 -3.30 15.01
C VAL A 133 -3.28 -2.73 16.03
N THR A 134 -2.88 -1.71 16.79
CA THR A 134 -3.78 -1.05 17.75
C THR A 134 -4.94 -0.32 17.05
N LEU A 135 -4.68 0.30 15.90
CA LEU A 135 -5.69 1.03 15.13
C LEU A 135 -6.62 0.12 14.34
N ASP A 136 -6.09 -0.97 13.79
CA ASP A 136 -6.87 -1.99 13.10
C ASP A 136 -6.43 -3.40 13.56
N PRO A 137 -7.01 -3.90 14.66
CA PRO A 137 -6.69 -5.23 15.19
C PRO A 137 -7.11 -6.39 14.29
N ARG A 138 -7.84 -6.13 13.20
CA ARG A 138 -8.26 -7.14 12.23
C ARG A 138 -7.41 -7.16 10.97
N ASN A 139 -6.44 -6.29 10.85
CA ASN A 139 -5.53 -6.24 9.71
C ASN A 139 -4.49 -7.37 9.80
N ALA A 140 -4.73 -8.45 9.03
CA ALA A 140 -3.83 -9.61 9.00
C ALA A 140 -2.39 -9.25 8.59
N GLY A 141 -2.23 -8.33 7.61
CA GLY A 141 -0.92 -7.87 7.14
C GLY A 141 -0.11 -7.16 8.22
N SER A 142 -0.76 -6.33 9.05
CA SER A 142 -0.10 -5.66 10.18
C SER A 142 0.42 -6.68 11.21
N HIS A 143 -0.39 -7.68 11.54
CA HIS A 143 0.03 -8.76 12.45
C HIS A 143 1.18 -9.57 11.87
N TYR A 144 1.11 -9.95 10.59
CA TYR A 144 2.19 -10.68 9.93
C TYR A 144 3.51 -9.89 9.97
N ASN A 145 3.48 -8.62 9.57
CA ASN A 145 4.68 -7.79 9.54
C ASN A 145 5.26 -7.55 10.95
N LEU A 146 4.42 -7.37 11.96
CA LEU A 146 4.87 -7.24 13.34
C LEU A 146 5.51 -8.54 13.85
N ALA A 147 4.92 -9.70 13.52
CA ALA A 147 5.49 -11.00 13.85
C ALA A 147 6.88 -11.19 13.21
N VAL A 148 7.03 -10.83 11.92
CA VAL A 148 8.33 -10.94 11.23
C VAL A 148 9.38 -10.04 11.88
N VAL A 149 9.03 -8.80 12.20
CA VAL A 149 9.97 -7.87 12.86
C VAL A 149 10.35 -8.35 14.25
N ALA A 150 9.42 -8.90 15.03
CA ALA A 150 9.66 -9.47 16.35
C ALA A 150 10.56 -10.71 16.26
N ASP A 151 10.29 -11.60 15.33
CA ASP A 151 11.04 -12.84 15.09
C ASP A 151 12.50 -12.54 14.70
N GLU A 152 12.73 -11.64 13.77
CA GLU A 152 14.08 -11.21 13.37
C GLU A 152 14.85 -10.49 14.49
N SER A 153 14.12 -9.90 15.45
CA SER A 153 14.70 -9.24 16.63
C SER A 153 14.89 -10.20 17.82
N GLY A 154 14.55 -11.48 17.69
CA GLY A 154 14.66 -12.49 18.74
C GLY A 154 13.54 -12.44 19.79
N ASP A 155 12.48 -11.64 19.60
CA ASP A 155 11.30 -11.62 20.47
C ASP A 155 10.32 -12.71 20.05
N ALA A 156 10.67 -13.96 20.40
CA ALA A 156 9.89 -15.13 20.03
C ALA A 156 8.45 -15.09 20.59
N ALA A 157 8.25 -14.52 21.77
CA ALA A 157 6.91 -14.44 22.38
C ALA A 157 5.98 -13.56 21.55
N MET A 158 6.42 -12.36 21.21
CA MET A 158 5.67 -11.44 20.34
C MET A 158 5.48 -12.02 18.93
N ALA A 159 6.52 -12.66 18.38
CA ALA A 159 6.42 -13.30 17.06
C ALA A 159 5.31 -14.36 17.03
N VAL A 160 5.29 -15.27 18.02
CA VAL A 160 4.27 -16.32 18.14
C VAL A 160 2.87 -15.73 18.27
N GLU A 161 2.69 -14.72 19.13
CA GLU A 161 1.40 -14.05 19.34
C GLU A 161 0.84 -13.52 18.01
N HIS A 162 1.64 -12.76 17.29
CA HIS A 162 1.19 -12.09 16.07
C HIS A 162 1.13 -13.01 14.85
N TYR A 163 1.98 -14.03 14.73
CA TYR A 163 1.81 -15.10 13.73
C TYR A 163 0.49 -15.86 13.93
N ARG A 164 0.12 -16.18 15.16
CA ARG A 164 -1.18 -16.80 15.45
C ARG A 164 -2.35 -15.87 15.11
N ALA A 165 -2.22 -14.57 15.37
CA ALA A 165 -3.23 -13.58 14.98
C ALA A 165 -3.38 -13.52 13.45
N PHE A 166 -2.28 -13.46 12.71
CA PHE A 166 -2.29 -13.55 11.24
C PHE A 166 -3.02 -14.80 10.74
N LEU A 167 -2.73 -15.98 11.31
CA LEU A 167 -3.37 -17.23 10.90
C LEU A 167 -4.89 -17.23 11.14
N ARG A 168 -5.36 -16.59 12.21
CA ARG A 168 -6.80 -16.45 12.47
C ARG A 168 -7.49 -15.51 11.49
N LEU A 169 -6.81 -14.47 11.06
CA LEU A 169 -7.40 -13.37 10.28
C LEU A 169 -7.23 -13.54 8.77
N GLY A 170 -6.10 -14.06 8.31
CA GLY A 170 -5.68 -14.00 6.91
C GLY A 170 -5.34 -15.35 6.27
N ALA A 171 -5.40 -16.48 7.00
CA ALA A 171 -4.94 -17.76 6.49
C ALA A 171 -5.66 -18.23 5.21
N VAL A 172 -6.93 -17.92 5.05
CA VAL A 172 -7.73 -18.31 3.87
C VAL A 172 -7.33 -17.48 2.64
N ALA A 173 -7.13 -16.18 2.82
CA ALA A 173 -6.77 -15.27 1.74
C ALA A 173 -5.30 -15.43 1.31
N HIS A 174 -4.43 -15.97 2.19
CA HIS A 174 -2.97 -16.07 2.00
C HIS A 174 -2.47 -17.47 2.35
N ALA A 175 -2.97 -18.50 1.66
CA ALA A 175 -2.73 -19.91 2.00
C ALA A 175 -1.25 -20.30 2.05
N ASP A 176 -0.46 -19.86 1.05
CA ASP A 176 0.98 -20.16 0.98
C ASP A 176 1.75 -19.50 2.13
N LEU A 177 1.44 -18.25 2.42
CA LEU A 177 2.05 -17.53 3.54
C LEU A 177 1.66 -18.15 4.89
N ALA A 178 0.40 -18.60 5.01
CA ALA A 178 -0.07 -19.28 6.19
C ALA A 178 0.65 -20.63 6.42
N ALA A 179 0.98 -21.35 5.34
CA ALA A 179 1.78 -22.57 5.44
C ALA A 179 3.21 -22.27 5.98
N GLN A 180 3.85 -21.23 5.45
CA GLN A 180 5.17 -20.79 5.93
C GLN A 180 5.13 -20.37 7.41
N VAL A 181 4.10 -19.62 7.80
CA VAL A 181 3.93 -19.19 9.20
C VAL A 181 3.71 -20.37 10.13
N ARG A 182 2.91 -21.38 9.73
CA ARG A 182 2.76 -22.62 10.54
C ARG A 182 4.08 -23.35 10.73
N ALA A 183 4.87 -23.49 9.66
CA ALA A 183 6.19 -24.12 9.76
C ALA A 183 7.12 -23.32 10.70
N ARG A 184 7.08 -21.97 10.62
CA ARG A 184 7.88 -21.13 11.51
C ARG A 184 7.47 -21.26 12.97
N LEU A 185 6.17 -21.32 13.26
CA LEU A 185 5.67 -21.53 14.63
C LEU A 185 6.18 -22.84 15.25
N VAL A 186 6.25 -23.92 14.47
CA VAL A 186 6.84 -25.19 14.95
C VAL A 186 8.30 -25.00 15.39
N THR A 187 9.10 -24.24 14.63
CA THR A 187 10.50 -23.96 14.98
C THR A 187 10.66 -23.04 16.18
N LEU A 188 9.65 -22.20 16.48
CA LEU A 188 9.61 -21.34 17.67
C LEU A 188 9.10 -22.08 18.92
N GLY A 189 8.79 -23.37 18.81
CA GLY A 189 8.38 -24.21 19.97
C GLY A 189 6.93 -23.97 20.40
N SER A 190 6.05 -23.57 19.50
CA SER A 190 4.67 -23.20 19.80
C SER A 190 3.62 -23.96 18.99
#